data_da662c8872c4ec5a09c79fdb40b33915
#
_entry.id   da662c8872c4ec5a09c79fdb40b33915
#
_cell.length_a   1.000
_cell.length_b   1.000
_cell.length_c   1.000
_cell.angle_alpha   90.00
_cell.angle_beta   90.00
_cell.angle_gamma   90.00
#
_symmetry.space_group_name_H-M   'P 1'
#
loop_
_entity.id
_entity.type
_entity.pdbx_description
1 polymer ?
#
loop_
_entity_poly.entity_id
_entity_poly.type
_entity_poly.pdbx_seq_one_letter_code
_entity_poly.pdbx_strand_id
1 'polypeptide(L)'
;AMRSGTENVPGIAGLGVAAGLIYNSAFDEKIQKMYDLRSYFIEELQKLPDVTINGCMGRESAPHIVSASFRGVRAEVLLHALEDRKIYVSSGSACSSNKPGLSNTLVAIHLDPDLLDSTIRFSFSFETTKEELDMTLEALKELLPVLRKYTRH
;
A
#
# COMPACT_ATOMS: atom_id res chain seq x y z
N ALA A 1 34.09 13.69 3.36
CA ALA A 1 34.70 13.51 4.69
C ALA A 1 34.22 12.18 5.26
N MET A 2 35.12 11.29 5.60
CA MET A 2 34.79 10.03 6.26
C MET A 2 34.39 10.32 7.72
N ARG A 3 33.36 9.61 8.21
CA ARG A 3 32.94 9.69 9.60
C ARG A 3 34.06 9.24 10.55
N SER A 4 34.29 9.96 11.62
CA SER A 4 35.21 9.55 12.69
C SER A 4 34.52 8.51 13.59
N GLY A 5 35.30 7.59 14.16
CA GLY A 5 34.84 6.54 15.09
C GLY A 5 34.94 5.13 14.52
N THR A 6 34.69 4.13 15.37
CA THR A 6 34.72 2.72 15.00
C THR A 6 33.47 2.40 14.11
N GLU A 7 33.68 1.62 13.07
CA GLU A 7 32.60 1.19 12.17
C GLU A 7 31.59 0.31 12.91
N ASN A 8 30.30 0.42 12.51
CA ASN A 8 29.23 -0.41 13.04
C ASN A 8 29.27 -1.81 12.41
N VAL A 9 30.26 -2.61 12.79
CA VAL A 9 30.47 -3.96 12.24
C VAL A 9 29.23 -4.85 12.40
N PRO A 10 28.53 -4.89 13.55
CA PRO A 10 27.32 -5.70 13.68
C PRO A 10 26.21 -5.28 12.70
N GLY A 11 26.00 -3.97 12.50
CA GLY A 11 25.03 -3.46 11.54
C GLY A 11 25.39 -3.79 10.10
N ILE A 12 26.67 -3.69 9.74
CA ILE A 12 27.18 -4.03 8.39
C ILE A 12 27.01 -5.54 8.14
N ALA A 13 27.36 -6.39 9.12
CA ALA A 13 27.18 -7.83 9.02
C ALA A 13 25.69 -8.20 8.87
N GLY A 14 24.81 -7.59 9.67
CA GLY A 14 23.36 -7.78 9.56
C GLY A 14 22.80 -7.37 8.20
N LEU A 15 23.27 -6.25 7.65
CA LEU A 15 22.92 -5.81 6.29
C LEU A 15 23.35 -6.83 5.23
N GLY A 16 24.57 -7.39 5.38
CA GLY A 16 25.07 -8.44 4.47
C GLY A 16 24.20 -9.69 4.49
N VAL A 17 23.78 -10.15 5.67
CA VAL A 17 22.85 -11.27 5.80
C VAL A 17 21.49 -10.95 5.18
N ALA A 18 20.91 -9.80 5.48
CA ALA A 18 19.63 -9.39 4.93
C ALA A 18 19.67 -9.30 3.40
N ALA A 19 20.73 -8.73 2.83
CA ALA A 19 20.93 -8.68 1.39
C ALA A 19 21.02 -10.09 0.77
N GLY A 20 21.76 -11.01 1.40
CA GLY A 20 21.86 -12.39 0.94
C GLY A 20 20.54 -13.17 0.99
N LEU A 21 19.67 -12.87 1.96
CA LEU A 21 18.32 -13.46 2.03
C LEU A 21 17.39 -12.94 0.94
N ILE A 22 17.54 -11.69 0.54
CA ILE A 22 16.72 -11.06 -0.51
C ILE A 22 17.28 -11.42 -1.90
N TYR A 23 18.56 -11.13 -2.15
CA TYR A 23 19.21 -11.28 -3.46
C TYR A 23 19.85 -12.67 -3.61
N ASN A 24 19.05 -13.72 -3.48
CA ASN A 24 19.48 -15.10 -3.73
C ASN A 24 18.95 -15.59 -5.09
N SER A 25 19.20 -16.86 -5.44
CA SER A 25 18.79 -17.47 -6.70
C SER A 25 17.25 -17.48 -6.92
N ALA A 26 16.45 -17.34 -5.86
CA ALA A 26 15.00 -17.27 -5.94
C ALA A 26 14.45 -15.83 -6.01
N PHE A 27 15.31 -14.81 -6.13
CA PHE A 27 14.88 -13.40 -6.12
C PHE A 27 13.89 -13.11 -7.25
N ASP A 28 14.20 -13.52 -8.46
CA ASP A 28 13.34 -13.25 -9.63
C ASP A 28 11.98 -13.93 -9.52
N GLU A 29 11.91 -15.14 -8.98
CA GLU A 29 10.67 -15.86 -8.73
C GLU A 29 9.82 -15.15 -7.66
N LYS A 30 10.44 -14.65 -6.60
CA LYS A 30 9.78 -13.88 -5.56
C LYS A 30 9.20 -12.56 -6.10
N ILE A 31 9.96 -11.85 -6.93
CA ILE A 31 9.50 -10.63 -7.59
C ILE A 31 8.35 -10.93 -8.55
N GLN A 32 8.43 -12.02 -9.32
CA GLN A 32 7.35 -12.43 -10.22
C GLN A 32 6.08 -12.73 -9.42
N LYS A 33 6.17 -13.50 -8.33
CA LYS A 33 5.04 -13.77 -7.42
C LYS A 33 4.39 -12.48 -6.93
N MET A 34 5.18 -11.47 -6.55
CA MET A 34 4.65 -10.18 -6.10
C MET A 34 3.91 -9.45 -7.23
N TYR A 35 4.41 -9.48 -8.46
CA TYR A 35 3.69 -8.92 -9.61
C TYR A 35 2.37 -9.65 -9.88
N ASP A 36 2.35 -10.97 -9.75
CA ASP A 36 1.14 -11.78 -9.94
C ASP A 36 0.09 -11.45 -8.87
N LEU A 37 0.48 -11.38 -7.61
CA LEU A 37 -0.40 -10.98 -6.50
C LEU A 37 -0.90 -9.54 -6.67
N ARG A 38 -0.01 -8.63 -7.08
CA ARG A 38 -0.38 -7.23 -7.35
C ARG A 38 -1.41 -7.13 -8.47
N SER A 39 -1.18 -7.82 -9.58
CA SER A 39 -2.11 -7.82 -10.71
C SER A 39 -3.46 -8.38 -10.32
N TYR A 40 -3.48 -9.52 -9.64
CA TYR A 40 -4.69 -10.12 -9.08
C TYR A 40 -5.45 -9.13 -8.20
N PHE A 41 -4.76 -8.49 -7.25
CA PHE A 41 -5.40 -7.57 -6.32
C PHE A 41 -5.97 -6.33 -7.02
N ILE A 42 -5.27 -5.78 -8.02
CA ILE A 42 -5.76 -4.66 -8.83
C ILE A 42 -7.02 -5.06 -9.60
N GLU A 43 -7.02 -6.22 -10.27
CA GLU A 43 -8.18 -6.72 -11.01
C GLU A 43 -9.41 -6.89 -10.12
N GLU A 44 -9.25 -7.42 -8.92
CA GLU A 44 -10.35 -7.58 -7.97
C GLU A 44 -10.83 -6.24 -7.39
N LEU A 45 -9.91 -5.31 -7.08
CA LEU A 45 -10.27 -3.96 -6.63
C LEU A 45 -11.07 -3.19 -7.67
N GLN A 46 -10.74 -3.34 -8.96
CA GLN A 46 -11.46 -2.67 -10.07
C GLN A 46 -12.90 -3.18 -10.26
N LYS A 47 -13.25 -4.35 -9.72
CA LYS A 47 -14.62 -4.87 -9.71
C LYS A 47 -15.50 -4.20 -8.64
N LEU A 48 -14.87 -3.54 -7.66
CA LEU A 48 -15.60 -2.81 -6.63
C LEU A 48 -16.08 -1.45 -7.18
N PRO A 49 -17.31 -1.02 -6.83
CA PRO A 49 -17.83 0.25 -7.33
C PRO A 49 -17.03 1.43 -6.78
N ASP A 50 -16.83 2.47 -7.60
CA ASP A 50 -16.20 3.73 -7.24
C ASP A 50 -14.79 3.56 -6.63
N VAL A 51 -14.02 2.62 -7.16
CA VAL A 51 -12.60 2.40 -6.85
C VAL A 51 -11.75 2.80 -8.04
N THR A 52 -10.72 3.58 -7.79
CA THR A 52 -9.74 4.02 -8.78
C THR A 52 -8.35 3.56 -8.38
N ILE A 53 -7.62 2.90 -9.28
CA ILE A 53 -6.22 2.54 -9.06
C ILE A 53 -5.35 3.73 -9.47
N ASN A 54 -4.42 4.12 -8.62
CA ASN A 54 -3.55 5.27 -8.84
C ASN A 54 -2.18 4.83 -9.38
N GLY A 55 -1.69 5.55 -10.38
CA GLY A 55 -0.39 5.28 -11.03
C GLY A 55 -0.44 4.18 -12.07
N CYS A 56 0.72 3.69 -12.47
CA CYS A 56 0.87 2.67 -13.50
C CYS A 56 0.48 1.28 -12.99
N MET A 57 -0.17 0.48 -13.82
CA MET A 57 -0.63 -0.86 -13.45
C MET A 57 0.33 -1.98 -13.88
N GLY A 58 1.23 -1.69 -14.82
CA GLY A 58 2.17 -2.65 -15.38
C GLY A 58 3.47 -2.83 -14.59
N ARG A 59 4.46 -3.43 -15.25
CA ARG A 59 5.78 -3.73 -14.66
C ARG A 59 6.67 -2.49 -14.47
N GLU A 60 6.29 -1.35 -14.99
CA GLU A 60 6.90 -0.05 -14.72
C GLU A 60 6.64 0.45 -13.30
N SER A 61 5.72 -0.19 -12.58
CA SER A 61 5.42 0.10 -11.16
C SER A 61 6.13 -0.85 -10.22
N ALA A 62 6.34 -0.42 -8.98
CA ALA A 62 6.87 -1.26 -7.91
C ALA A 62 5.91 -2.43 -7.60
N PRO A 63 6.39 -3.70 -7.56
CA PRO A 63 5.54 -4.87 -7.36
C PRO A 63 4.89 -4.94 -5.98
N HIS A 64 5.46 -4.24 -5.01
CA HIS A 64 5.07 -4.30 -3.59
C HIS A 64 4.11 -3.19 -3.15
N ILE A 65 3.61 -2.38 -4.09
CA ILE A 65 2.73 -1.25 -3.76
C ILE A 65 1.50 -1.25 -4.67
N VAL A 66 0.32 -1.13 -4.06
CA VAL A 66 -0.93 -0.76 -4.73
C VAL A 66 -1.50 0.47 -4.04
N SER A 67 -1.74 1.52 -4.80
CA SER A 67 -2.44 2.73 -4.35
C SER A 67 -3.83 2.75 -4.97
N ALA A 68 -4.86 2.80 -4.14
CA ALA A 68 -6.25 2.82 -4.59
C ALA A 68 -7.05 3.89 -3.85
N SER A 69 -7.90 4.60 -4.58
CA SER A 69 -8.82 5.59 -4.04
C SER A 69 -10.23 5.02 -3.99
N PHE A 70 -10.92 5.22 -2.87
CA PHE A 70 -12.25 4.72 -2.59
C PHE A 70 -13.22 5.90 -2.49
N ARG A 71 -13.76 6.35 -3.62
CA ARG A 71 -14.63 7.52 -3.68
C ARG A 71 -15.78 7.42 -2.67
N GLY A 72 -16.02 8.52 -1.95
CA GLY A 72 -17.06 8.60 -0.93
C GLY A 72 -16.69 7.98 0.42
N VAL A 73 -15.41 7.63 0.67
CA VAL A 73 -14.95 7.16 1.98
C VAL A 73 -13.64 7.87 2.32
N ARG A 74 -13.57 8.48 3.51
CA ARG A 74 -12.31 9.07 3.97
C ARG A 74 -11.28 7.99 4.28
N ALA A 75 -10.05 8.21 3.83
CA ALA A 75 -8.96 7.25 4.00
C ALA A 75 -8.69 6.88 5.47
N GLU A 76 -8.72 7.85 6.39
CA GLU A 76 -8.58 7.59 7.83
C GLU A 76 -9.66 6.66 8.39
N VAL A 77 -10.92 6.88 8.00
CA VAL A 77 -12.04 6.05 8.46
C VAL A 77 -11.90 4.63 7.95
N LEU A 78 -11.55 4.46 6.68
CA LEU A 78 -11.31 3.15 6.09
C LEU A 78 -10.09 2.45 6.71
N LEU A 79 -9.01 3.20 6.97
CA LEU A 79 -7.80 2.68 7.61
C LEU A 79 -8.13 2.08 8.98
N HIS A 80 -8.83 2.80 9.85
CA HIS A 80 -9.20 2.29 11.17
C HIS A 80 -10.19 1.12 11.10
N ALA A 81 -11.15 1.15 10.17
CA ALA A 81 -12.07 0.03 9.97
C ALA A 81 -11.38 -1.25 9.48
N LEU A 82 -10.30 -1.12 8.69
CA LEU A 82 -9.46 -2.25 8.30
C LEU A 82 -8.55 -2.72 9.45
N GLU A 83 -8.00 -1.78 10.23
CA GLU A 83 -7.17 -2.08 11.40
C GLU A 83 -7.95 -2.90 12.46
N ASP A 84 -9.22 -2.59 12.68
CA ASP A 84 -10.11 -3.38 13.57
C ASP A 84 -10.23 -4.84 13.11
N ARG A 85 -10.04 -5.09 11.80
CA ARG A 85 -10.00 -6.43 11.20
C ARG A 85 -8.59 -7.01 11.07
N LYS A 86 -7.59 -6.38 11.70
CA LYS A 86 -6.17 -6.77 11.66
C LYS A 86 -5.55 -6.64 10.25
N ILE A 87 -6.09 -5.76 9.41
CA ILE A 87 -5.57 -5.43 8.09
C ILE A 87 -4.91 -4.06 8.19
N TYR A 88 -3.58 -4.03 8.10
CA TYR A 88 -2.78 -2.82 8.28
C TYR A 88 -2.41 -2.21 6.95
N VAL A 89 -2.86 -0.98 6.72
CA VAL A 89 -2.66 -0.22 5.49
C VAL A 89 -2.11 1.17 5.82
N SER A 90 -1.81 1.98 4.82
CA SER A 90 -1.38 3.36 5.02
C SER A 90 -2.28 4.32 4.25
N SER A 91 -2.60 5.45 4.87
CA SER A 91 -3.20 6.61 4.20
C SER A 91 -2.12 7.64 3.87
N GLY A 92 -2.33 8.45 2.84
CA GLY A 92 -1.38 9.48 2.41
C GLY A 92 -1.12 10.58 3.44
N SER A 93 -2.02 10.74 4.43
CA SER A 93 -1.96 11.76 5.49
C SER A 93 -1.27 11.28 6.78
N ALA A 94 -0.98 9.99 6.93
CA ALA A 94 -0.47 9.41 8.17
C ALA A 94 0.91 9.93 8.63
N CYS A 95 1.72 10.51 7.74
CA CYS A 95 3.06 11.03 8.08
C CYS A 95 3.09 12.52 8.43
N SER A 96 2.00 13.25 8.31
CA SER A 96 1.92 14.69 8.61
C SER A 96 1.09 14.97 9.87
N SER A 97 1.47 14.34 10.99
CA SER A 97 0.80 14.48 12.29
C SER A 97 0.69 15.91 12.85
N ASN A 98 1.27 16.90 12.17
CA ASN A 98 1.21 18.31 12.60
C ASN A 98 0.56 19.28 11.58
N LYS A 99 0.15 18.81 10.40
CA LYS A 99 -0.71 19.58 9.48
C LYS A 99 -1.49 18.58 8.62
N PRO A 100 -2.82 18.71 8.49
CA PRO A 100 -3.59 17.96 7.52
C PRO A 100 -3.10 18.39 6.12
N GLY A 101 -2.12 17.68 5.60
CA GLY A 101 -1.46 17.96 4.32
C GLY A 101 -1.83 16.90 3.30
N LEU A 102 -2.27 17.34 2.14
CA LEU A 102 -2.44 16.46 0.98
C LEU A 102 -1.12 15.76 0.67
N SER A 103 -1.18 14.50 0.29
CA SER A 103 0.01 13.74 -0.12
C SER A 103 0.66 14.41 -1.35
N ASN A 104 1.88 14.90 -1.20
CA ASN A 104 2.63 15.50 -2.31
C ASN A 104 2.78 14.55 -3.50
N THR A 105 2.86 13.25 -3.25
CA THR A 105 2.92 12.22 -4.29
C THR A 105 1.62 12.17 -5.09
N LEU A 106 0.47 12.16 -4.41
CA LEU A 106 -0.84 12.12 -5.07
C LEU A 106 -1.12 13.41 -5.86
N VAL A 107 -0.68 14.54 -5.34
CA VAL A 107 -0.75 15.83 -6.06
C VAL A 107 0.16 15.80 -7.30
N ALA A 108 1.38 15.29 -7.18
CA ALA A 108 2.34 15.23 -8.28
C ALA A 108 1.90 14.31 -9.43
N ILE A 109 1.12 13.27 -9.17
CA ILE A 109 0.51 12.42 -10.20
C ILE A 109 -0.81 12.99 -10.74
N HIS A 110 -1.16 14.20 -10.36
CA HIS A 110 -2.39 14.91 -10.78
C HIS A 110 -3.68 14.12 -10.46
N LEU A 111 -3.71 13.46 -9.28
CA LEU A 111 -4.92 12.79 -8.84
C LEU A 111 -6.05 13.81 -8.63
N ASP A 112 -7.28 13.41 -9.01
CA ASP A 112 -8.49 14.20 -8.78
C ASP A 112 -8.54 14.66 -7.31
N PRO A 113 -8.70 15.96 -7.02
CA PRO A 113 -8.76 16.50 -5.67
C PRO A 113 -9.75 15.78 -4.75
N ASP A 114 -10.88 15.30 -5.28
CA ASP A 114 -11.90 14.56 -4.55
C ASP A 114 -11.43 13.17 -4.10
N LEU A 115 -10.33 12.66 -4.67
CA LEU A 115 -9.76 11.36 -4.35
C LEU A 115 -8.57 11.43 -3.38
N LEU A 116 -8.01 12.62 -3.13
CA LEU A 116 -6.81 12.79 -2.31
C LEU A 116 -7.01 12.31 -0.87
N ASP A 117 -8.20 12.57 -0.28
CA ASP A 117 -8.55 12.16 1.09
C ASP A 117 -9.22 10.76 1.15
N SER A 118 -9.31 10.08 0.02
CA SER A 118 -9.93 8.74 -0.07
C SER A 118 -8.94 7.65 -0.52
N THR A 119 -7.64 7.93 -0.47
CA THR A 119 -6.60 7.05 -1.01
C THR A 119 -5.93 6.23 0.08
N ILE A 120 -5.91 4.92 -0.12
CA ILE A 120 -5.19 3.92 0.70
C ILE A 120 -4.05 3.34 -0.11
N ARG A 121 -2.91 3.11 0.57
CA ARG A 121 -1.77 2.37 0.04
C ARG A 121 -1.68 1.00 0.71
N PHE A 122 -1.77 -0.03 -0.08
CA PHE A 122 -1.48 -1.41 0.31
C PHE A 122 -0.02 -1.71 0.00
N SER A 123 0.65 -2.39 0.92
CA SER A 123 2.07 -2.76 0.78
C SER A 123 2.23 -4.27 0.95
N PHE A 124 2.92 -4.90 0.02
CA PHE A 124 3.17 -6.34 -0.03
C PHE A 124 4.59 -6.65 0.39
N SER A 125 4.83 -7.87 0.83
CA SER A 125 6.15 -8.44 1.07
C SER A 125 6.29 -9.76 0.30
N PHE A 126 7.47 -10.39 0.38
CA PHE A 126 7.66 -11.74 -0.17
C PHE A 126 6.82 -12.80 0.54
N GLU A 127 6.37 -12.52 1.77
CA GLU A 127 5.53 -13.40 2.58
C GLU A 127 4.03 -13.22 2.30
N THR A 128 3.63 -12.13 1.63
CA THR A 128 2.22 -11.87 1.33
C THR A 128 1.62 -13.01 0.52
N THR A 129 0.44 -13.45 0.94
CA THR A 129 -0.29 -14.56 0.32
C THR A 129 -1.55 -14.08 -0.39
N LYS A 130 -2.07 -14.93 -1.27
CA LYS A 130 -3.33 -14.66 -1.95
C LYS A 130 -4.51 -14.62 -0.96
N GLU A 131 -4.49 -15.49 0.05
CA GLU A 131 -5.50 -15.58 1.09
C GLU A 131 -5.63 -14.28 1.89
N GLU A 132 -4.50 -13.62 2.20
CA GLU A 132 -4.50 -12.31 2.86
C GLU A 132 -5.12 -11.22 1.98
N LEU A 133 -4.89 -11.27 0.66
CA LEU A 133 -5.54 -10.37 -0.28
C LEU A 133 -7.04 -10.64 -0.39
N ASP A 134 -7.45 -11.91 -0.44
CA ASP A 134 -8.86 -12.30 -0.47
C ASP A 134 -9.59 -11.83 0.81
N MET A 135 -9.00 -12.00 1.98
CA MET A 135 -9.53 -11.46 3.25
C MET A 135 -9.66 -9.94 3.21
N THR A 136 -8.69 -9.25 2.62
CA THR A 136 -8.73 -7.80 2.48
C THR A 136 -9.86 -7.36 1.54
N LEU A 137 -10.04 -8.05 0.41
CA LEU A 137 -11.11 -7.79 -0.55
C LEU A 137 -12.50 -8.01 0.06
N GLU A 138 -12.68 -9.08 0.82
CA GLU A 138 -13.95 -9.35 1.52
C GLU A 138 -14.23 -8.26 2.57
N ALA A 139 -13.24 -7.85 3.35
CA ALA A 139 -13.37 -6.75 4.28
C ALA A 139 -13.80 -5.45 3.56
N LEU A 140 -13.19 -5.13 2.43
CA LEU A 140 -13.56 -3.95 1.62
C LEU A 140 -14.99 -4.04 1.09
N LYS A 141 -15.42 -5.20 0.58
CA LYS A 141 -16.79 -5.42 0.10
C LYS A 141 -17.83 -5.17 1.19
N GLU A 142 -17.54 -5.53 2.43
CA GLU A 142 -18.46 -5.31 3.56
C GLU A 142 -18.42 -3.86 4.05
N LEU A 143 -17.21 -3.26 4.17
CA LEU A 143 -17.02 -1.95 4.77
C LEU A 143 -17.45 -0.81 3.86
N LEU A 144 -17.11 -0.84 2.58
CA LEU A 144 -17.35 0.28 1.68
C LEU A 144 -18.82 0.69 1.59
N PRO A 145 -19.82 -0.22 1.44
CA PRO A 145 -21.22 0.16 1.40
C PRO A 145 -21.72 0.79 2.70
N VAL A 146 -21.15 0.38 3.84
CA VAL A 146 -21.52 0.92 5.14
C VAL A 146 -20.92 2.31 5.32
N LEU A 147 -19.62 2.47 5.09
CA LEU A 147 -18.92 3.73 5.30
C LEU A 147 -19.43 4.84 4.38
N ARG A 148 -19.76 4.52 3.14
CA ARG A 148 -20.36 5.49 2.19
C ARG A 148 -21.68 6.10 2.65
N LYS A 149 -22.48 5.38 3.46
CA LYS A 149 -23.74 5.90 4.02
C LYS A 149 -23.52 7.02 5.04
N TYR A 150 -22.36 7.06 5.69
CA TYR A 150 -22.04 8.03 6.74
C TYR A 150 -21.18 9.20 6.25
N THR A 151 -20.76 9.19 4.98
CA THR A 151 -20.05 10.33 4.40
C THR A 151 -21.08 11.43 4.10
N ARG A 152 -21.05 12.50 4.90
CA ARG A 152 -21.85 13.71 4.62
C ARG A 152 -21.21 14.44 3.42
N HIS A 153 -22.04 14.76 2.46
CA HIS A 153 -21.72 15.72 1.38
C HIS A 153 -21.52 17.11 1.94
#